data_6149e67bdf82f2c556ed6a91e45324e8
#
_entry.id   6149e67bdf82f2c556ed6a91e45324e8
#
_cell.length_a   1.000
_cell.length_b   1.000
_cell.length_c   1.000
_cell.angle_alpha   90.00
_cell.angle_beta   90.00
_cell.angle_gamma   90.00
#
_symmetry.space_group_name_H-M   'P 1'
#
loop_
_entity.id
_entity.type
_entity.pdbx_description
1 polymer ?
#
loop_
_entity_poly.entity_id
_entity_poly.type
_entity_poly.pdbx_seq_one_letter_code
_entity_poly.pdbx_strand_id
1 'polypeptide(L)'
;MKGIILAGGAGSRLYPLTLVASKQLQPVYDKPMVYYPLTTLIEGGIRDICLISTPHDLPRFKQLLGDGSRFGLTIDYREQAKPEGIAQAFLIAEDFIGQDAVTLILGDNIFYGGDIFTRVFGEFKTGATIFGYHVNDPERYGVVEFDANGKAVSIEEKPKSPKSNFAVPGLYICDNQVVDIAKNLKPSARGELEITAVNVEYLRRGALRVQRLARGFAWLDAGTSSSLHDASAYVQTIEKRAGIKIGCPEEAAFRQGFVSLAQLEKIVGQIPNCEYRAYLETEVFAEARRLGKKI
;
A
#
# COMPACT_ATOMS: atom_id res chain seq x y z
N MET A 1 2.12 -13.23 8.14
CA MET A 1 1.91 -12.56 6.84
C MET A 1 2.98 -11.51 6.67
N LYS A 2 3.57 -11.37 5.49
CA LYS A 2 4.61 -10.40 5.15
C LYS A 2 4.08 -9.32 4.22
N GLY A 3 4.73 -8.17 4.15
CA GLY A 3 4.33 -7.06 3.29
C GLY A 3 5.35 -6.78 2.20
N ILE A 4 4.88 -6.41 1.01
CA ILE A 4 5.72 -5.88 -0.07
C ILE A 4 5.20 -4.50 -0.43
N ILE A 5 6.08 -3.49 -0.41
CA ILE A 5 5.82 -2.18 -1.00
C ILE A 5 6.54 -2.11 -2.33
N LEU A 6 5.79 -2.06 -3.43
CA LEU A 6 6.38 -1.86 -4.75
C LEU A 6 6.50 -0.37 -5.05
N ALA A 7 7.70 0.16 -4.90
CA ALA A 7 8.05 1.55 -5.09
C ALA A 7 8.99 1.76 -6.30
N GLY A 8 8.85 0.90 -7.30
CA GLY A 8 9.59 0.97 -8.56
C GLY A 8 8.87 1.74 -9.66
N GLY A 9 9.42 1.66 -10.86
CA GLY A 9 8.88 2.28 -12.07
C GLY A 9 9.49 3.63 -12.41
N ALA A 10 9.46 3.99 -13.71
CA ALA A 10 10.10 5.20 -14.24
C ALA A 10 9.42 6.52 -13.83
N GLY A 11 8.17 6.47 -13.34
CA GLY A 11 7.42 7.67 -12.95
C GLY A 11 7.23 8.69 -14.08
N SER A 12 7.28 8.28 -15.34
CA SER A 12 7.30 9.18 -16.52
C SER A 12 6.11 10.15 -16.58
N ARG A 13 4.95 9.76 -16.05
CA ARG A 13 3.75 10.62 -15.98
C ARG A 13 3.87 11.79 -15.01
N LEU A 14 4.87 11.76 -14.11
CA LEU A 14 5.18 12.83 -13.16
C LEU A 14 6.45 13.60 -13.53
N TYR A 15 6.99 13.39 -14.75
CA TYR A 15 8.11 14.22 -15.22
C TYR A 15 7.71 15.70 -15.26
N PRO A 16 8.57 16.67 -14.80
CA PRO A 16 9.96 16.51 -14.39
C PRO A 16 10.20 16.18 -12.90
N LEU A 17 9.18 16.04 -12.06
CA LEU A 17 9.35 15.77 -10.63
C LEU A 17 10.21 14.50 -10.38
N THR A 18 10.07 13.51 -11.25
CA THR A 18 10.78 12.23 -11.14
C THR A 18 12.23 12.24 -11.65
N LEU A 19 12.77 13.40 -12.06
CA LEU A 19 14.20 13.56 -12.38
C LEU A 19 15.10 13.40 -11.14
N VAL A 20 14.63 13.81 -9.97
CA VAL A 20 15.45 13.87 -8.74
C VAL A 20 15.19 12.70 -7.83
N ALA A 21 13.97 12.17 -7.78
CA ALA A 21 13.57 11.07 -6.93
C ALA A 21 12.34 10.36 -7.50
N SER A 22 12.17 9.08 -7.13
CA SER A 22 10.97 8.33 -7.50
C SER A 22 9.70 9.02 -7.03
N LYS A 23 8.57 8.71 -7.68
CA LYS A 23 7.27 9.30 -7.31
C LYS A 23 6.89 9.03 -5.86
N GLN A 24 7.25 7.87 -5.32
CA GLN A 24 6.91 7.47 -3.96
C GLN A 24 7.69 8.23 -2.88
N LEU A 25 8.75 8.96 -3.26
CA LEU A 25 9.48 9.90 -2.42
C LEU A 25 8.97 11.34 -2.54
N GLN A 26 8.10 11.63 -3.53
CA GLN A 26 7.47 12.95 -3.66
C GLN A 26 6.50 13.18 -2.49
N PRO A 27 6.32 14.43 -2.07
CA PRO A 27 5.40 14.75 -0.99
C PRO A 27 3.94 14.58 -1.44
N VAL A 28 3.13 14.01 -0.57
CA VAL A 28 1.68 14.13 -0.61
C VAL A 28 1.29 14.93 0.63
N TYR A 29 0.95 16.18 0.43
CA TYR A 29 0.75 17.20 1.46
C TYR A 29 2.01 17.41 2.33
N ASP A 30 2.11 16.80 3.51
CA ASP A 30 3.11 17.08 4.53
C ASP A 30 4.14 15.96 4.76
N LYS A 31 4.06 14.86 3.99
CA LYS A 31 4.96 13.71 4.14
C LYS A 31 5.22 12.97 2.84
N PRO A 32 6.30 12.15 2.76
CA PRO A 32 6.58 11.33 1.58
C PRO A 32 5.46 10.35 1.28
N MET A 33 5.12 10.18 0.01
CA MET A 33 4.04 9.30 -0.46
C MET A 33 4.13 7.88 0.11
N VAL A 34 5.34 7.31 0.23
CA VAL A 34 5.56 5.95 0.74
C VAL A 34 5.07 5.74 2.18
N TYR A 35 4.88 6.81 2.95
CA TYR A 35 4.36 6.71 4.32
C TYR A 35 2.92 6.18 4.36
N TYR A 36 2.12 6.49 3.35
CA TYR A 36 0.73 6.03 3.28
C TYR A 36 0.60 4.52 3.11
N PRO A 37 1.21 3.88 2.08
CA PRO A 37 1.19 2.42 1.97
C PRO A 37 1.91 1.72 3.13
N LEU A 38 2.98 2.31 3.69
CA LEU A 38 3.64 1.79 4.88
C LEU A 38 2.66 1.75 6.07
N THR A 39 1.93 2.84 6.30
CA THR A 39 0.91 2.93 7.36
C THR A 39 -0.20 1.89 7.15
N THR A 40 -0.68 1.71 5.90
CA THR A 40 -1.68 0.67 5.59
C THR A 40 -1.21 -0.74 5.96
N LEU A 41 0.05 -1.07 5.71
CA LEU A 41 0.60 -2.37 6.12
C LEU A 41 0.71 -2.50 7.65
N ILE A 42 1.14 -1.43 8.33
CA ILE A 42 1.20 -1.41 9.80
C ILE A 42 -0.20 -1.60 10.40
N GLU A 43 -1.21 -0.88 9.92
CA GLU A 43 -2.61 -1.01 10.34
C GLU A 43 -3.16 -2.42 10.10
N GLY A 44 -2.66 -3.10 9.07
CA GLY A 44 -2.93 -4.51 8.80
C GLY A 44 -2.19 -5.49 9.71
N GLY A 45 -1.38 -5.02 10.65
CA GLY A 45 -0.62 -5.86 11.58
C GLY A 45 0.67 -6.45 11.01
N ILE A 46 1.18 -5.94 9.89
CA ILE A 46 2.37 -6.47 9.22
C ILE A 46 3.64 -5.80 9.75
N ARG A 47 4.61 -6.61 10.18
CA ARG A 47 5.90 -6.14 10.71
C ARG A 47 7.09 -6.38 9.78
N ASP A 48 7.05 -7.47 9.01
CA ASP A 48 8.12 -7.81 8.07
C ASP A 48 7.76 -7.29 6.68
N ILE A 49 8.53 -6.32 6.19
CA ILE A 49 8.23 -5.58 4.95
C ILE A 49 9.42 -5.68 4.00
N CYS A 50 9.16 -6.02 2.74
CA CYS A 50 10.11 -5.91 1.65
C CYS A 50 9.77 -4.66 0.81
N LEU A 51 10.66 -3.68 0.76
CA LEU A 51 10.52 -2.54 -0.13
C LEU A 51 11.31 -2.78 -1.40
N ILE A 52 10.62 -2.80 -2.53
CA ILE A 52 11.20 -3.01 -3.86
C ILE A 52 11.23 -1.69 -4.62
N SER A 53 12.40 -1.27 -5.06
CA SER A 53 12.56 -0.03 -5.83
C SER A 53 13.67 -0.14 -6.87
N THR A 54 13.85 0.92 -7.67
CA THR A 54 14.95 0.99 -8.62
C THR A 54 16.30 1.06 -7.89
N PRO A 55 17.42 0.60 -8.51
CA PRO A 55 18.75 0.76 -7.92
C PRO A 55 19.10 2.22 -7.58
N HIS A 56 18.61 3.16 -8.39
CA HIS A 56 18.83 4.59 -8.21
C HIS A 56 18.14 5.17 -6.95
N ASP A 57 16.92 4.73 -6.66
CA ASP A 57 16.12 5.32 -5.57
C ASP A 57 16.20 4.52 -4.26
N LEU A 58 16.57 3.24 -4.32
CA LEU A 58 16.67 2.37 -3.15
C LEU A 58 17.51 2.94 -1.99
N PRO A 59 18.68 3.60 -2.24
CA PRO A 59 19.45 4.25 -1.17
C PRO A 59 18.67 5.36 -0.45
N ARG A 60 17.79 6.09 -1.16
CA ARG A 60 16.97 7.15 -0.57
C ARG A 60 15.87 6.59 0.33
N PHE A 61 15.26 5.46 -0.07
CA PHE A 61 14.32 4.74 0.81
C PHE A 61 15.00 4.22 2.06
N LYS A 62 16.21 3.65 1.94
CA LYS A 62 17.03 3.23 3.09
C LYS A 62 17.35 4.41 4.02
N GLN A 63 17.68 5.58 3.47
CA GLN A 63 17.90 6.79 4.26
C GLN A 63 16.63 7.26 4.97
N LEU A 64 15.48 7.21 4.29
CA LEU A 64 14.19 7.66 4.83
C LEU A 64 13.64 6.74 5.91
N LEU A 65 13.66 5.43 5.69
CA LEU A 65 12.96 4.45 6.53
C LEU A 65 13.89 3.68 7.48
N GLY A 66 15.21 3.69 7.23
CA GLY A 66 16.20 2.91 7.98
C GLY A 66 15.98 1.42 7.84
N ASP A 67 16.19 0.69 8.91
CA ASP A 67 15.92 -0.75 9.02
C ASP A 67 14.46 -1.06 9.44
N GLY A 68 13.66 -0.02 9.67
CA GLY A 68 12.28 -0.13 10.15
C GLY A 68 12.14 -0.14 11.67
N SER A 69 13.21 -0.29 12.42
CA SER A 69 13.19 -0.46 13.88
C SER A 69 12.48 0.69 14.61
N ARG A 70 12.57 1.92 14.09
CA ARG A 70 11.85 3.08 14.66
C ARG A 70 10.31 2.93 14.61
N PHE A 71 9.79 2.06 13.76
CA PHE A 71 8.36 1.73 13.66
C PHE A 71 8.05 0.35 14.24
N GLY A 72 9.02 -0.33 14.88
CA GLY A 72 8.87 -1.71 15.32
C GLY A 72 8.72 -2.71 14.17
N LEU A 73 9.28 -2.39 13.01
CA LEU A 73 9.28 -3.18 11.78
C LEU A 73 10.66 -3.74 11.50
N THR A 74 10.70 -4.73 10.60
CA THR A 74 11.89 -5.15 9.86
C THR A 74 11.69 -4.84 8.39
N ILE A 75 12.58 -4.04 7.79
CA ILE A 75 12.49 -3.69 6.37
C ILE A 75 13.66 -4.32 5.60
N ASP A 76 13.33 -5.23 4.68
CA ASP A 76 14.22 -5.74 3.65
C ASP A 76 14.11 -4.86 2.39
N TYR A 77 15.22 -4.65 1.69
CA TYR A 77 15.30 -3.77 0.53
C TYR A 77 15.79 -4.51 -0.69
N ARG A 78 14.98 -4.50 -1.77
CA ARG A 78 15.32 -5.21 -3.00
C ARG A 78 15.25 -4.33 -4.23
N GLU A 79 16.10 -4.67 -5.20
CA GLU A 79 16.19 -3.93 -6.44
C GLU A 79 15.27 -4.52 -7.50
N GLN A 80 14.51 -3.64 -8.15
CA GLN A 80 13.87 -3.90 -9.43
C GLN A 80 14.64 -3.16 -10.51
N ALA A 81 15.57 -3.83 -11.16
CA ALA A 81 16.45 -3.24 -12.17
C ALA A 81 15.67 -2.77 -13.41
N LYS A 82 14.61 -3.50 -13.78
CA LYS A 82 13.70 -3.16 -14.87
C LYS A 82 12.26 -3.37 -14.42
N PRO A 83 11.36 -2.43 -14.71
CA PRO A 83 9.94 -2.54 -14.36
C PRO A 83 9.20 -3.46 -15.35
N GLU A 84 9.22 -4.75 -15.12
CA GLU A 84 8.61 -5.78 -15.96
C GLU A 84 7.21 -6.19 -15.47
N GLY A 85 6.51 -5.31 -14.79
CA GLY A 85 5.15 -5.50 -14.31
C GLY A 85 5.05 -5.66 -12.79
N ILE A 86 3.81 -5.56 -12.27
CA ILE A 86 3.56 -5.60 -10.82
C ILE A 86 3.84 -7.00 -10.26
N ALA A 87 3.47 -8.06 -10.98
CA ALA A 87 3.64 -9.43 -10.50
C ALA A 87 5.13 -9.84 -10.38
N GLN A 88 6.06 -9.13 -11.03
CA GLN A 88 7.50 -9.32 -10.85
C GLN A 88 7.92 -9.15 -9.37
N ALA A 89 7.19 -8.35 -8.59
CA ALA A 89 7.48 -8.15 -7.17
C ALA A 89 7.50 -9.47 -6.38
N PHE A 90 6.64 -10.42 -6.72
CA PHE A 90 6.61 -11.74 -6.07
C PHE A 90 7.83 -12.59 -6.41
N LEU A 91 8.39 -12.45 -7.61
CA LEU A 91 9.61 -13.13 -8.02
C LEU A 91 10.85 -12.55 -7.34
N ILE A 92 10.92 -11.21 -7.27
CA ILE A 92 12.01 -10.49 -6.58
C ILE A 92 12.02 -10.81 -5.07
N ALA A 93 10.85 -10.98 -4.47
CA ALA A 93 10.70 -11.23 -3.05
C ALA A 93 10.48 -12.72 -2.70
N GLU A 94 10.75 -13.67 -3.60
CA GLU A 94 10.44 -15.09 -3.41
C GLU A 94 10.97 -15.66 -2.10
N ASP A 95 12.26 -15.51 -1.84
CA ASP A 95 12.92 -16.00 -0.62
C ASP A 95 12.45 -15.25 0.64
N PHE A 96 12.12 -13.93 0.51
CA PHE A 96 11.49 -13.18 1.58
C PHE A 96 10.08 -13.70 1.89
N ILE A 97 9.26 -14.00 0.89
CA ILE A 97 7.92 -14.56 1.07
C ILE A 97 8.02 -15.93 1.75
N GLY A 98 8.83 -16.83 1.21
CA GLY A 98 8.97 -18.20 1.72
C GLY A 98 7.64 -18.94 1.74
N GLN A 99 7.23 -19.41 2.92
CA GLN A 99 5.97 -20.12 3.11
C GLN A 99 4.84 -19.23 3.66
N ASP A 100 5.10 -17.94 3.85
CA ASP A 100 4.13 -17.03 4.42
C ASP A 100 3.12 -16.52 3.37
N ALA A 101 1.95 -16.12 3.85
CA ALA A 101 1.07 -15.24 3.09
C ALA A 101 1.72 -13.86 2.92
N VAL A 102 1.41 -13.18 1.84
CA VAL A 102 2.01 -11.89 1.49
C VAL A 102 0.95 -10.88 1.07
N THR A 103 1.12 -9.65 1.52
CA THR A 103 0.37 -8.47 1.04
C THR A 103 1.28 -7.64 0.16
N LEU A 104 0.89 -7.42 -1.09
CA LEU A 104 1.54 -6.48 -2.00
C LEU A 104 0.73 -5.18 -2.04
N ILE A 105 1.39 -4.06 -1.78
CA ILE A 105 0.81 -2.72 -1.94
C ILE A 105 1.66 -1.89 -2.90
N LEU A 106 0.99 -1.14 -3.78
CA LEU A 106 1.67 -0.21 -4.66
C LEU A 106 2.03 1.06 -3.88
N GLY A 107 3.26 1.52 -4.03
CA GLY A 107 3.82 2.63 -3.27
C GLY A 107 3.22 4.02 -3.57
N ASP A 108 2.32 4.10 -4.57
CA ASP A 108 1.59 5.31 -4.96
C ASP A 108 0.09 5.24 -4.65
N ASN A 109 -0.35 4.21 -3.95
CA ASN A 109 -1.74 4.04 -3.55
C ASN A 109 -1.95 4.51 -2.11
N ILE A 110 -2.89 5.40 -1.92
CA ILE A 110 -3.27 5.97 -0.64
C ILE A 110 -4.67 5.48 -0.31
N PHE A 111 -4.79 4.91 0.88
CA PHE A 111 -6.06 4.42 1.41
C PHE A 111 -6.41 5.17 2.68
N TYR A 112 -7.69 5.53 2.84
CA TYR A 112 -8.18 6.14 4.06
C TYR A 112 -9.66 5.80 4.27
N GLY A 113 -10.00 5.38 5.48
CA GLY A 113 -11.38 5.13 5.92
C GLY A 113 -11.55 3.80 6.63
N GLY A 114 -12.04 3.86 7.87
CA GLY A 114 -12.40 2.70 8.68
C GLY A 114 -11.23 1.75 9.02
N ASP A 115 -11.58 0.65 9.68
CA ASP A 115 -10.68 -0.41 10.17
C ASP A 115 -10.66 -1.66 9.28
N ILE A 116 -11.05 -1.50 8.01
CA ILE A 116 -11.22 -2.63 7.09
C ILE A 116 -9.95 -3.47 6.92
N PHE A 117 -8.77 -2.83 6.96
CA PHE A 117 -7.51 -3.53 6.76
C PHE A 117 -7.19 -4.46 7.93
N THR A 118 -7.30 -3.99 9.16
CA THR A 118 -7.11 -4.82 10.35
C THR A 118 -8.00 -6.07 10.28
N ARG A 119 -9.27 -5.91 9.91
CA ARG A 119 -10.23 -7.01 9.79
C ARG A 119 -9.86 -7.95 8.64
N VAL A 120 -9.68 -7.43 7.41
CA VAL A 120 -9.47 -8.27 6.21
C VAL A 120 -8.15 -9.03 6.30
N PHE A 121 -7.09 -8.40 6.81
CA PHE A 121 -5.80 -9.05 6.97
C PHE A 121 -5.86 -10.13 8.08
N GLY A 122 -6.55 -9.84 9.19
CA GLY A 122 -6.74 -10.82 10.28
C GLY A 122 -7.61 -12.02 9.89
N GLU A 123 -8.58 -11.84 9.00
CA GLU A 123 -9.45 -12.90 8.50
C GLU A 123 -8.84 -13.75 7.38
N PHE A 124 -7.75 -13.28 6.75
CA PHE A 124 -7.14 -13.98 5.62
C PHE A 124 -6.60 -15.36 6.03
N LYS A 125 -6.88 -16.38 5.22
CA LYS A 125 -6.42 -17.76 5.46
C LYS A 125 -5.63 -18.31 4.27
N THR A 126 -6.20 -18.28 3.07
CA THR A 126 -5.60 -18.86 1.87
C THR A 126 -6.22 -18.25 0.60
N GLY A 127 -5.62 -18.52 -0.54
CA GLY A 127 -6.03 -17.99 -1.84
C GLY A 127 -5.56 -16.56 -2.04
N ALA A 128 -6.43 -15.73 -2.63
CA ALA A 128 -6.17 -14.30 -2.77
C ALA A 128 -7.37 -13.46 -2.36
N THR A 129 -7.10 -12.30 -1.80
CA THR A 129 -8.10 -11.25 -1.55
C THR A 129 -7.64 -9.96 -2.24
N ILE A 130 -8.51 -9.43 -3.09
CA ILE A 130 -8.35 -8.12 -3.72
C ILE A 130 -9.48 -7.21 -3.29
N PHE A 131 -9.35 -5.92 -3.61
CA PHE A 131 -10.36 -4.93 -3.27
C PHE A 131 -11.07 -4.45 -4.54
N GLY A 132 -12.34 -4.09 -4.42
CA GLY A 132 -13.13 -3.46 -5.48
C GLY A 132 -13.58 -2.06 -5.02
N TYR A 133 -13.19 -1.03 -5.75
CA TYR A 133 -13.54 0.35 -5.47
C TYR A 133 -14.33 0.95 -6.65
N HIS A 134 -15.46 1.59 -6.37
CA HIS A 134 -16.31 2.19 -7.40
C HIS A 134 -15.69 3.49 -7.91
N VAL A 135 -15.42 3.57 -9.22
CA VAL A 135 -14.83 4.73 -9.91
C VAL A 135 -15.68 5.16 -11.09
N ASN A 136 -15.44 6.37 -11.60
CA ASN A 136 -16.11 6.90 -12.78
C ASN A 136 -15.34 6.65 -14.09
N ASP A 137 -14.06 6.27 -13.97
CA ASP A 137 -13.10 6.06 -15.06
C ASP A 137 -12.45 4.66 -15.00
N PRO A 138 -13.27 3.56 -14.98
CA PRO A 138 -12.78 2.20 -14.73
C PRO A 138 -11.79 1.70 -15.77
N GLU A 139 -11.83 2.21 -17.02
CA GLU A 139 -10.94 1.83 -18.12
C GLU A 139 -9.44 2.07 -17.85
N ARG A 140 -9.12 2.81 -16.80
CA ARG A 140 -7.72 3.06 -16.40
C ARG A 140 -7.11 1.94 -15.56
N TYR A 141 -7.91 1.04 -15.05
CA TYR A 141 -7.57 0.06 -14.01
C TYR A 141 -7.90 -1.37 -14.41
N GLY A 142 -7.49 -2.34 -13.61
CA GLY A 142 -8.11 -3.65 -13.63
C GLY A 142 -9.56 -3.54 -13.15
N VAL A 143 -10.50 -4.14 -13.86
CA VAL A 143 -11.95 -4.03 -13.58
C VAL A 143 -12.51 -5.40 -13.23
N VAL A 144 -13.24 -5.48 -12.10
CA VAL A 144 -13.94 -6.68 -11.65
C VAL A 144 -15.40 -6.63 -12.09
N GLU A 145 -15.87 -7.69 -12.74
CA GLU A 145 -17.29 -7.93 -13.01
C GLU A 145 -17.89 -8.82 -11.92
N PHE A 146 -19.10 -8.53 -11.50
CA PHE A 146 -19.83 -9.31 -10.51
C PHE A 146 -21.13 -9.88 -11.09
N ASP A 147 -21.51 -11.07 -10.66
CA ASP A 147 -22.85 -11.63 -10.92
C ASP A 147 -23.93 -10.99 -10.04
N ALA A 148 -25.18 -11.41 -10.23
CA ALA A 148 -26.33 -10.93 -9.46
C ALA A 148 -26.21 -11.22 -7.94
N ASN A 149 -25.42 -12.21 -7.55
CA ASN A 149 -25.17 -12.59 -6.15
C ASN A 149 -23.97 -11.83 -5.55
N GLY A 150 -23.30 -10.97 -6.34
CA GLY A 150 -22.15 -10.21 -5.91
C GLY A 150 -20.84 -11.01 -5.91
N LYS A 151 -20.79 -12.17 -6.56
CA LYS A 151 -19.57 -12.95 -6.76
C LYS A 151 -18.82 -12.42 -7.97
N ALA A 152 -17.50 -12.28 -7.88
CA ALA A 152 -16.66 -11.93 -9.01
C ALA A 152 -16.68 -13.04 -10.08
N VAL A 153 -16.91 -12.67 -11.33
CA VAL A 153 -17.00 -13.59 -12.48
C VAL A 153 -15.93 -13.33 -13.52
N SER A 154 -15.43 -12.12 -13.63
CA SER A 154 -14.32 -11.79 -14.51
C SER A 154 -13.49 -10.63 -13.97
N ILE A 155 -12.22 -10.57 -14.42
CA ILE A 155 -11.34 -9.43 -14.18
C ILE A 155 -10.62 -9.13 -15.48
N GLU A 156 -10.62 -7.87 -15.90
CA GLU A 156 -10.01 -7.43 -17.15
C GLU A 156 -9.08 -6.23 -16.89
N GLU A 157 -7.86 -6.28 -17.44
CA GLU A 157 -6.88 -5.19 -17.33
C GLU A 157 -7.18 -4.10 -18.34
N LYS A 158 -7.47 -2.90 -17.86
CA LYS A 158 -7.70 -1.69 -18.66
C LYS A 158 -8.62 -1.93 -19.87
N PRO A 159 -9.84 -2.42 -19.64
CA PRO A 159 -10.76 -2.75 -20.71
C PRO A 159 -11.19 -1.50 -21.47
N LYS A 160 -11.28 -1.59 -22.80
CA LYS A 160 -11.83 -0.50 -23.64
C LYS A 160 -13.33 -0.28 -23.40
N SER A 161 -14.02 -1.32 -22.99
CA SER A 161 -15.46 -1.31 -22.67
C SER A 161 -15.66 -2.02 -21.33
N PRO A 162 -15.51 -1.29 -20.20
CA PRO A 162 -15.61 -1.86 -18.87
C PRO A 162 -16.99 -2.46 -18.61
N LYS A 163 -17.03 -3.68 -18.03
CA LYS A 163 -18.27 -4.37 -17.68
C LYS A 163 -18.83 -3.94 -16.33
N SER A 164 -18.06 -3.20 -15.55
CA SER A 164 -18.49 -2.61 -14.29
C SER A 164 -17.67 -1.36 -13.98
N ASN A 165 -18.07 -0.63 -12.94
CA ASN A 165 -17.31 0.51 -12.42
C ASN A 165 -16.43 0.14 -11.20
N PHE A 166 -16.20 -1.15 -10.95
CA PHE A 166 -15.36 -1.59 -9.82
C PHE A 166 -13.91 -1.80 -10.26
N ALA A 167 -13.10 -0.79 -10.01
CA ALA A 167 -11.64 -0.86 -10.20
C ALA A 167 -10.99 -1.70 -9.08
N VAL A 168 -9.87 -2.34 -9.42
CA VAL A 168 -9.01 -3.05 -8.46
C VAL A 168 -7.90 -2.11 -8.00
N PRO A 169 -7.94 -1.60 -6.75
CA PRO A 169 -6.84 -0.84 -6.18
C PRO A 169 -5.54 -1.64 -6.07
N GLY A 170 -4.43 -0.94 -5.94
CA GLY A 170 -3.10 -1.53 -5.82
C GLY A 170 -2.81 -2.13 -4.44
N LEU A 171 -3.68 -3.01 -3.95
CA LEU A 171 -3.53 -3.76 -2.70
C LEU A 171 -4.04 -5.19 -2.90
N TYR A 172 -3.15 -6.15 -2.70
CA TYR A 172 -3.38 -7.57 -2.99
C TYR A 172 -2.88 -8.43 -1.83
N ILE A 173 -3.70 -9.33 -1.33
CA ILE A 173 -3.33 -10.28 -0.28
C ILE A 173 -3.35 -11.67 -0.91
N CYS A 174 -2.26 -12.41 -0.81
CA CYS A 174 -2.12 -13.72 -1.43
C CYS A 174 -1.49 -14.72 -0.47
N ASP A 175 -1.81 -15.99 -0.63
CA ASP A 175 -1.00 -17.06 -0.06
C ASP A 175 0.31 -17.23 -0.85
N ASN A 176 1.22 -18.07 -0.37
CA ASN A 176 2.54 -18.26 -0.98
C ASN A 176 2.50 -18.91 -2.39
N GLN A 177 1.37 -19.47 -2.80
CA GLN A 177 1.20 -19.98 -4.17
C GLN A 177 1.32 -18.90 -5.23
N VAL A 178 1.20 -17.61 -4.83
CA VAL A 178 1.38 -16.47 -5.73
C VAL A 178 2.73 -16.48 -6.43
N VAL A 179 3.78 -16.99 -5.78
CA VAL A 179 5.13 -17.08 -6.36
C VAL A 179 5.12 -18.06 -7.56
N ASP A 180 4.54 -19.23 -7.38
CA ASP A 180 4.44 -20.21 -8.47
C ASP A 180 3.52 -19.74 -9.59
N ILE A 181 2.45 -19.02 -9.25
CA ILE A 181 1.59 -18.39 -10.25
C ILE A 181 2.41 -17.38 -11.05
N ALA A 182 3.15 -16.49 -10.38
CA ALA A 182 3.96 -15.45 -11.03
C ALA A 182 5.05 -16.04 -11.94
N LYS A 183 5.70 -17.13 -11.53
CA LYS A 183 6.71 -17.87 -12.36
C LYS A 183 6.13 -18.40 -13.65
N ASN A 184 4.85 -18.77 -13.66
CA ASN A 184 4.20 -19.35 -14.83
C ASN A 184 3.46 -18.32 -15.71
N LEU A 185 3.48 -17.02 -15.35
CA LEU A 185 2.89 -15.98 -16.16
C LEU A 185 3.67 -15.77 -17.45
N LYS A 186 2.93 -15.45 -18.50
CA LYS A 186 3.51 -14.94 -19.75
C LYS A 186 3.37 -13.42 -19.76
N PRO A 187 4.42 -12.69 -20.21
CA PRO A 187 4.31 -11.24 -20.37
C PRO A 187 3.13 -10.88 -21.30
N SER A 188 2.43 -9.81 -20.95
CA SER A 188 1.36 -9.25 -21.78
C SER A 188 1.89 -8.65 -23.08
N ALA A 189 1.02 -8.15 -23.95
CA ALA A 189 1.41 -7.42 -25.16
C ALA A 189 2.26 -6.17 -24.84
N ARG A 190 2.24 -5.68 -23.57
CA ARG A 190 3.09 -4.59 -23.10
C ARG A 190 4.46 -5.05 -22.58
N GLY A 191 4.73 -6.36 -22.60
CA GLY A 191 5.95 -6.94 -22.05
C GLY A 191 5.95 -7.03 -20.51
N GLU A 192 4.79 -6.88 -19.86
CA GLU A 192 4.66 -6.83 -18.40
C GLU A 192 4.04 -8.11 -17.83
N LEU A 193 4.52 -8.56 -16.68
CA LEU A 193 3.88 -9.57 -15.84
C LEU A 193 2.74 -8.89 -15.06
N GLU A 194 1.54 -9.01 -15.61
CA GLU A 194 0.36 -8.30 -15.12
C GLU A 194 -0.17 -8.90 -13.81
N ILE A 195 -0.43 -8.06 -12.85
CA ILE A 195 -1.09 -8.49 -11.59
C ILE A 195 -2.50 -9.01 -11.84
N THR A 196 -3.18 -8.48 -12.85
CA THR A 196 -4.51 -8.95 -13.26
C THR A 196 -4.47 -10.41 -13.69
N ALA A 197 -3.40 -10.88 -14.33
CA ALA A 197 -3.25 -12.29 -14.69
C ALA A 197 -3.11 -13.20 -13.45
N VAL A 198 -2.45 -12.74 -12.40
CA VAL A 198 -2.41 -13.44 -11.09
C VAL A 198 -3.82 -13.56 -10.51
N ASN A 199 -4.57 -12.45 -10.49
CA ASN A 199 -5.93 -12.42 -9.94
C ASN A 199 -6.88 -13.32 -10.74
N VAL A 200 -6.76 -13.36 -12.07
CA VAL A 200 -7.53 -14.24 -12.95
C VAL A 200 -7.21 -15.71 -12.66
N GLU A 201 -5.96 -16.05 -12.40
CA GLU A 201 -5.59 -17.44 -12.06
C GLU A 201 -6.20 -17.85 -10.71
N TYR A 202 -6.19 -17.00 -9.68
CA TYR A 202 -6.90 -17.26 -8.42
C TYR A 202 -8.42 -17.35 -8.62
N LEU A 203 -9.00 -16.51 -9.48
CA LEU A 203 -10.42 -16.59 -9.83
C LEU A 203 -10.77 -17.94 -10.49
N ARG A 204 -9.95 -18.37 -11.46
CA ARG A 204 -10.10 -19.67 -12.14
C ARG A 204 -10.02 -20.87 -11.18
N ARG A 205 -9.17 -20.78 -10.16
CA ARG A 205 -9.05 -21.79 -9.09
C ARG A 205 -10.20 -21.74 -8.08
N GLY A 206 -11.10 -20.76 -8.17
CA GLY A 206 -12.14 -20.54 -7.17
C GLY A 206 -11.62 -20.05 -5.81
N ALA A 207 -10.40 -19.53 -5.79
CA ALA A 207 -9.67 -19.11 -4.59
C ALA A 207 -9.51 -17.57 -4.48
N LEU A 208 -10.27 -16.79 -5.25
CA LEU A 208 -10.28 -15.33 -5.18
C LEU A 208 -11.46 -14.80 -4.38
N ARG A 209 -11.18 -13.96 -3.39
CA ARG A 209 -12.17 -13.12 -2.70
C ARG A 209 -12.01 -11.67 -3.16
N VAL A 210 -13.13 -10.99 -3.43
CA VAL A 210 -13.14 -9.55 -3.70
C VAL A 210 -13.86 -8.84 -2.56
N GLN A 211 -13.13 -8.00 -1.83
CA GLN A 211 -13.68 -7.15 -0.78
C GLN A 211 -14.08 -5.80 -1.37
N ARG A 212 -15.38 -5.50 -1.44
CA ARG A 212 -15.83 -4.16 -1.86
C ARG A 212 -15.54 -3.14 -0.77
N LEU A 213 -14.91 -2.03 -1.15
CA LEU A 213 -14.71 -0.88 -0.28
C LEU A 213 -16.03 -0.09 -0.19
N ALA A 214 -16.43 0.24 1.04
CA ALA A 214 -17.70 0.89 1.31
C ALA A 214 -17.68 2.38 0.91
N ARG A 215 -18.88 2.99 0.85
CA ARG A 215 -19.01 4.45 0.73
C ARG A 215 -18.34 5.13 1.92
N GLY A 216 -17.65 6.24 1.67
CA GLY A 216 -16.87 6.95 2.69
C GLY A 216 -15.42 6.47 2.82
N PHE A 217 -15.07 5.36 2.17
CA PHE A 217 -13.68 4.96 2.00
C PHE A 217 -13.05 5.76 0.85
N ALA A 218 -11.83 6.22 1.02
CA ALA A 218 -11.07 6.88 -0.04
C ALA A 218 -9.92 5.99 -0.51
N TRP A 219 -9.81 5.86 -1.82
CA TRP A 219 -8.66 5.34 -2.52
C TRP A 219 -8.18 6.38 -3.53
N LEU A 220 -6.91 6.75 -3.46
CA LEU A 220 -6.29 7.76 -4.30
C LEU A 220 -5.08 7.15 -4.98
N ASP A 221 -5.06 7.22 -6.32
CA ASP A 221 -3.93 6.83 -7.17
C ASP A 221 -3.14 8.10 -7.55
N ALA A 222 -2.01 8.34 -6.90
CA ALA A 222 -1.17 9.51 -7.12
C ALA A 222 -0.21 9.31 -8.32
N GLY A 223 -0.72 8.77 -9.44
CA GLY A 223 0.07 8.40 -10.61
C GLY A 223 0.30 9.51 -11.63
N THR A 224 -0.39 10.64 -11.54
CA THR A 224 -0.27 11.81 -12.42
C THR A 224 -0.14 13.09 -11.61
N SER A 225 0.29 14.21 -12.23
CA SER A 225 0.40 15.51 -11.54
C SER A 225 -0.94 15.98 -10.98
N SER A 226 -2.04 15.80 -11.71
CA SER A 226 -3.39 16.12 -11.22
C SER A 226 -3.77 15.25 -10.04
N SER A 227 -3.66 13.91 -10.16
CA SER A 227 -4.05 13.01 -9.08
C SER A 227 -3.15 13.15 -7.84
N LEU A 228 -1.87 13.52 -7.99
CA LEU A 228 -0.99 13.86 -6.88
C LEU A 228 -1.45 15.14 -6.15
N HIS A 229 -1.86 16.16 -6.92
CA HIS A 229 -2.43 17.38 -6.36
C HIS A 229 -3.74 17.11 -5.63
N ASP A 230 -4.65 16.36 -6.26
CA ASP A 230 -5.94 16.00 -5.67
C ASP A 230 -5.77 15.18 -4.39
N ALA A 231 -4.82 14.23 -4.37
CA ALA A 231 -4.49 13.47 -3.18
C ALA A 231 -3.96 14.38 -2.05
N SER A 232 -3.07 15.33 -2.38
CA SER A 232 -2.54 16.30 -1.41
C SER A 232 -3.64 17.19 -0.85
N ALA A 233 -4.54 17.69 -1.70
CA ALA A 233 -5.67 18.53 -1.28
C ALA A 233 -6.67 17.76 -0.40
N TYR A 234 -6.95 16.49 -0.75
CA TYR A 234 -7.81 15.62 0.05
C TYR A 234 -7.22 15.39 1.44
N VAL A 235 -5.96 14.95 1.52
CA VAL A 235 -5.26 14.71 2.79
C VAL A 235 -5.25 15.96 3.65
N GLN A 236 -4.85 17.12 3.08
CA GLN A 236 -4.85 18.40 3.78
C GLN A 236 -6.22 18.74 4.36
N THR A 237 -7.28 18.57 3.57
CA THR A 237 -8.64 18.94 3.97
C THR A 237 -9.10 18.09 5.16
N ILE A 238 -8.87 16.78 5.11
CA ILE A 238 -9.27 15.88 6.18
C ILE A 238 -8.43 16.13 7.44
N GLU A 239 -7.09 16.20 7.31
CA GLU A 239 -6.20 16.43 8.46
C GLU A 239 -6.52 17.75 9.18
N LYS A 240 -6.69 18.85 8.44
CA LYS A 240 -7.05 20.15 9.02
C LYS A 240 -8.44 20.16 9.67
N ARG A 241 -9.38 19.42 9.12
CA ARG A 241 -10.76 19.38 9.65
C ARG A 241 -10.89 18.49 10.87
N ALA A 242 -10.25 17.34 10.85
CA ALA A 242 -10.40 16.31 11.88
C ALA A 242 -9.34 16.38 13.00
N GLY A 243 -8.24 17.12 12.79
CA GLY A 243 -7.13 17.18 13.74
C GLY A 243 -6.34 15.87 13.84
N ILE A 244 -6.37 15.06 12.79
CA ILE A 244 -5.66 13.75 12.72
C ILE A 244 -4.66 13.77 11.58
N LYS A 245 -3.75 12.80 11.56
CA LYS A 245 -2.85 12.53 10.43
C LYS A 245 -3.31 11.32 9.63
N ILE A 246 -3.31 11.43 8.30
CA ILE A 246 -3.47 10.30 7.39
C ILE A 246 -2.06 9.80 7.02
N GLY A 247 -1.82 8.50 7.14
CA GLY A 247 -0.51 7.94 6.79
C GLY A 247 0.61 8.36 7.76
N CYS A 248 0.39 8.20 9.07
CA CYS A 248 1.36 8.44 10.13
C CYS A 248 1.91 7.10 10.66
N PRO A 249 3.07 6.62 10.18
CA PRO A 249 3.59 5.31 10.56
C PRO A 249 3.88 5.17 12.05
N GLU A 250 4.35 6.25 12.72
CA GLU A 250 4.65 6.26 14.15
C GLU A 250 3.38 6.05 14.98
N GLU A 251 2.30 6.73 14.64
CA GLU A 251 1.00 6.57 15.29
C GLU A 251 0.43 5.17 15.06
N ALA A 252 0.43 4.69 13.81
CA ALA A 252 -0.06 3.36 13.46
C ALA A 252 0.73 2.26 14.19
N ALA A 253 2.06 2.38 14.25
CA ALA A 253 2.93 1.45 14.96
C ALA A 253 2.63 1.42 16.48
N PHE A 254 2.38 2.58 17.07
CA PHE A 254 1.97 2.66 18.46
C PHE A 254 0.59 2.05 18.68
N ARG A 255 -0.40 2.37 17.85
CA ARG A 255 -1.76 1.82 17.96
C ARG A 255 -1.80 0.31 17.83
N GLN A 256 -0.95 -0.25 16.97
CA GLN A 256 -0.79 -1.70 16.78
C GLN A 256 0.06 -2.36 17.88
N GLY A 257 0.63 -1.58 18.81
CA GLY A 257 1.51 -2.11 19.85
C GLY A 257 2.86 -2.61 19.31
N PHE A 258 3.29 -2.11 18.15
CA PHE A 258 4.61 -2.42 17.60
C PHE A 258 5.72 -1.68 18.33
N VAL A 259 5.42 -0.48 18.81
CA VAL A 259 6.28 0.33 19.66
C VAL A 259 5.53 0.70 20.94
N SER A 260 6.23 0.72 22.06
CA SER A 260 5.71 1.19 23.34
C SER A 260 5.64 2.72 23.41
N LEU A 261 4.89 3.27 24.38
CA LEU A 261 4.84 4.72 24.58
C LEU A 261 6.26 5.29 24.85
N ALA A 262 7.06 4.62 25.65
CA ALA A 262 8.43 5.06 25.95
C ALA A 262 9.33 5.04 24.70
N GLN A 263 9.15 4.05 23.81
CA GLN A 263 9.84 4.02 22.52
C GLN A 263 9.35 5.14 21.61
N LEU A 264 8.03 5.37 21.55
CA LEU A 264 7.45 6.44 20.74
C LEU A 264 7.94 7.82 21.22
N GLU A 265 7.96 8.07 22.53
CA GLU A 265 8.51 9.31 23.09
C GLU A 265 9.97 9.55 22.71
N LYS A 266 10.80 8.50 22.73
CA LYS A 266 12.18 8.56 22.28
C LYS A 266 12.29 8.87 20.78
N ILE A 267 11.46 8.25 19.94
CA ILE A 267 11.42 8.48 18.49
C ILE A 267 11.01 9.92 18.19
N VAL A 268 9.93 10.38 18.81
CA VAL A 268 9.39 11.73 18.61
C VAL A 268 10.38 12.80 19.08
N GLY A 269 11.12 12.53 20.17
CA GLY A 269 12.19 13.41 20.65
C GLY A 269 13.33 13.65 19.66
N GLN A 270 13.50 12.75 18.69
CA GLN A 270 14.51 12.88 17.60
C GLN A 270 13.97 13.66 16.39
N ILE A 271 12.66 13.87 16.28
CA ILE A 271 12.05 14.64 15.20
C ILE A 271 12.31 16.13 15.48
N PRO A 272 12.76 16.92 14.49
CA PRO A 272 12.87 18.38 14.63
C PRO A 272 11.56 19.02 15.07
N ASN A 273 11.64 20.20 15.67
CA ASN A 273 10.45 20.95 16.06
C ASN A 273 9.67 21.37 14.80
N CYS A 274 8.52 20.74 14.54
CA CYS A 274 7.66 20.95 13.39
C CYS A 274 6.22 20.51 13.71
N GLU A 275 5.28 20.80 12.81
CA GLU A 275 3.87 20.45 12.96
C GLU A 275 3.65 18.92 13.10
N TYR A 276 4.45 18.10 12.40
CA TYR A 276 4.36 16.64 12.48
C TYR A 276 4.71 16.14 13.89
N ARG A 277 5.80 16.67 14.49
CA ARG A 277 6.18 16.36 15.87
C ARG A 277 5.11 16.86 16.85
N ALA A 278 4.64 18.10 16.70
CA ALA A 278 3.62 18.67 17.57
C ALA A 278 2.35 17.81 17.58
N TYR A 279 1.92 17.29 16.45
CA TYR A 279 0.80 16.35 16.36
C TYR A 279 1.02 15.10 17.24
N LEU A 280 2.18 14.43 17.10
CA LEU A 280 2.48 13.24 17.88
C LEU A 280 2.50 13.53 19.40
N GLU A 281 3.04 14.67 19.80
CA GLU A 281 3.12 15.09 21.21
C GLU A 281 1.74 15.47 21.78
N THR A 282 0.88 16.16 21.02
CA THR A 282 -0.41 16.64 21.51
C THR A 282 -1.51 15.61 21.39
N GLU A 283 -1.67 15.00 20.22
CA GLU A 283 -2.80 14.10 19.97
C GLU A 283 -2.48 12.67 20.39
N VAL A 284 -1.36 12.10 19.92
CA VAL A 284 -1.06 10.68 20.12
C VAL A 284 -0.68 10.41 21.59
N PHE A 285 0.19 11.24 22.18
CA PHE A 285 0.54 11.08 23.61
C PHE A 285 -0.64 11.36 24.55
N ALA A 286 -1.50 12.35 24.22
CA ALA A 286 -2.69 12.62 25.02
C ALA A 286 -3.67 11.44 25.00
N GLU A 287 -3.89 10.85 23.80
CA GLU A 287 -4.70 9.65 23.67
C GLU A 287 -4.12 8.46 24.45
N ALA A 288 -2.81 8.23 24.31
CA ALA A 288 -2.10 7.16 25.03
C ALA A 288 -2.29 7.25 26.55
N ARG A 289 -2.14 8.45 27.12
CA ARG A 289 -2.32 8.71 28.55
C ARG A 289 -3.79 8.51 28.97
N ARG A 290 -4.75 8.98 28.16
CA ARG A 290 -6.20 8.84 28.44
C ARG A 290 -6.65 7.39 28.44
N LEU A 291 -6.16 6.58 27.51
CA LEU A 291 -6.53 5.16 27.41
C LEU A 291 -5.87 4.29 28.47
N GLY A 292 -5.02 4.86 29.34
CA GLY A 292 -4.36 4.14 30.43
C GLY A 292 -3.54 2.95 29.90
N LYS A 293 -3.13 2.97 28.68
CA LYS A 293 -2.22 1.98 28.12
C LYS A 293 -0.85 2.14 28.80
N LYS A 294 -0.78 1.64 30.05
CA LYS A 294 0.49 1.18 30.63
C LYS A 294 0.92 0.00 29.76
N ILE A 295 1.94 0.23 29.04
CA ILE A 295 2.61 -0.76 28.23
C ILE A 295 3.68 -1.39 29.08
#